data_cf1c575c20df9fd0d359388220165ce7
#
_entry.id   cf1c575c20df9fd0d359388220165ce7
#
_cell.length_a   1.000
_cell.length_b   1.000
_cell.length_c   1.000
_cell.angle_alpha   90.00
_cell.angle_beta   90.00
_cell.angle_gamma   90.00
#
_symmetry.space_group_name_H-M   'P 1'
#
loop_
_entity.id
_entity.type
_entity.pdbx_description
1 polymer ?
#
loop_
_entity_poly.entity_id
_entity_poly.type
_entity_poly.pdbx_seq_one_letter_code
_entity_poly.pdbx_strand_id
1 'polypeptide(L)'
;INTNGTLLDEAWADFFATYPPRRINITLYGADAASYDRLCHFPQGFDQTLRAVRLLRARNVDVKISCSVTKKNPQDFSRIFALGKELGVPVHADHYMMPAVRERSLPFDAQVRLHPGDAAALAFQALKLQLDADIFRQYVRESVRRVNDPAFPRGDGHISCLAGNCSFFINWQGRLFPCVMLSELSAPVFDLGFLAA
;
A
#
# COMPACT_ATOMS: atom_id res chain seq x y z
N ILE A 1 11.46 2.34 -0.39
CA ILE A 1 11.07 3.52 0.41
C ILE A 1 9.55 3.65 0.33
N ASN A 2 8.88 3.95 1.46
CA ASN A 2 7.46 4.29 1.50
C ASN A 2 7.33 5.75 1.97
N THR A 3 6.55 6.55 1.26
CA THR A 3 6.35 7.98 1.56
C THR A 3 4.99 8.45 1.03
N ASN A 4 4.49 9.57 1.55
CA ASN A 4 3.37 10.32 0.93
C ASN A 4 3.85 11.26 -0.20
N GLY A 5 5.15 11.48 -0.31
CA GLY A 5 5.78 12.28 -1.35
C GLY A 5 5.58 13.79 -1.26
N THR A 6 4.82 14.30 -0.28
CA THR A 6 4.41 15.71 -0.26
C THR A 6 5.57 16.70 -0.10
N LEU A 7 6.68 16.28 0.52
CA LEU A 7 7.88 17.09 0.70
C LEU A 7 8.98 16.80 -0.34
N LEU A 8 8.70 15.93 -1.31
CA LEU A 8 9.68 15.57 -2.34
C LEU A 8 9.76 16.70 -3.37
N ASP A 9 10.93 17.27 -3.50
CA ASP A 9 11.29 18.36 -4.41
C ASP A 9 12.34 17.90 -5.45
N GLU A 10 12.86 18.85 -6.23
CA GLU A 10 13.89 18.60 -7.23
C GLU A 10 15.16 18.01 -6.60
N ALA A 11 15.60 18.56 -5.45
CA ALA A 11 16.83 18.12 -4.78
C ALA A 11 16.72 16.66 -4.34
N TRP A 12 15.58 16.27 -3.76
CA TRP A 12 15.32 14.86 -3.40
C TRP A 12 15.22 13.97 -4.63
N ALA A 13 14.60 14.45 -5.70
CA ALA A 13 14.51 13.67 -6.93
C ALA A 13 15.89 13.45 -7.58
N ASP A 14 16.79 14.47 -7.56
CA ASP A 14 18.17 14.36 -8.02
C ASP A 14 18.99 13.42 -7.13
N PHE A 15 18.79 13.48 -5.83
CA PHE A 15 19.41 12.55 -4.89
C PHE A 15 19.03 11.08 -5.21
N PHE A 16 17.73 10.80 -5.42
CA PHE A 16 17.29 9.45 -5.76
C PHE A 16 17.67 9.02 -7.17
N ALA A 17 17.93 9.95 -8.08
CA ALA A 17 18.53 9.63 -9.39
C ALA A 17 19.99 9.19 -9.26
N THR A 18 20.73 9.82 -8.33
CA THR A 18 22.14 9.50 -8.06
C THR A 18 22.29 8.21 -7.22
N TYR A 19 21.41 8.03 -6.24
CA TYR A 19 21.40 6.89 -5.32
C TYR A 19 20.03 6.16 -5.38
N PRO A 20 19.75 5.45 -6.48
CA PRO A 20 18.42 4.92 -6.73
C PRO A 20 18.07 3.81 -5.74
N PRO A 21 16.98 3.97 -4.98
CA PRO A 21 16.42 2.84 -4.23
C PRO A 21 15.83 1.83 -5.22
N ARG A 22 15.66 0.60 -4.78
CA ARG A 22 14.99 -0.42 -5.61
C ARG A 22 13.62 0.06 -6.10
N ARG A 23 12.86 0.76 -5.25
CA ARG A 23 11.56 1.34 -5.56
C ARG A 23 11.13 2.36 -4.51
N ILE A 24 10.43 3.40 -4.95
CA ILE A 24 9.71 4.33 -4.08
C ILE A 24 8.21 4.05 -4.22
N ASN A 25 7.57 3.65 -3.12
CA ASN A 25 6.12 3.54 -3.04
C ASN A 25 5.56 4.86 -2.52
N ILE A 26 4.76 5.52 -3.34
CA ILE A 26 4.10 6.77 -2.97
C ILE A 26 2.63 6.50 -2.69
N THR A 27 2.16 6.87 -1.50
CA THR A 27 0.75 6.70 -1.13
C THR A 27 -0.10 7.79 -1.74
N LEU A 28 -1.09 7.40 -2.54
CA LEU A 28 -2.11 8.29 -3.09
C LEU A 28 -3.45 8.00 -2.39
N TYR A 29 -3.94 8.94 -1.58
CA TYR A 29 -5.11 8.73 -0.72
C TYR A 29 -6.44 8.97 -1.43
N GLY A 30 -6.45 9.66 -2.57
CA GLY A 30 -7.64 10.00 -3.33
C GLY A 30 -7.29 10.42 -4.74
N ALA A 31 -8.29 10.66 -5.56
CA ALA A 31 -8.15 11.04 -6.96
C ALA A 31 -8.27 12.54 -7.22
N ASP A 32 -8.41 13.34 -6.17
CA ASP A 32 -8.49 14.80 -6.21
C ASP A 32 -8.27 15.45 -4.83
N ALA A 33 -8.18 16.78 -4.81
CA ALA A 33 -7.99 17.57 -3.59
C ALA A 33 -9.15 17.40 -2.59
N ALA A 34 -10.37 17.20 -3.06
CA ALA A 34 -11.53 17.00 -2.18
C ALA A 34 -11.45 15.68 -1.41
N SER A 35 -10.94 14.62 -2.06
CA SER A 35 -10.68 13.34 -1.40
C SER A 35 -9.54 13.43 -0.38
N TYR A 36 -8.49 14.19 -0.70
CA TYR A 36 -7.41 14.47 0.25
C TYR A 36 -7.89 15.27 1.45
N ASP A 37 -8.79 16.24 1.25
CA ASP A 37 -9.38 16.99 2.35
C ASP A 37 -10.22 16.09 3.26
N ARG A 38 -11.09 15.26 2.70
CA ARG A 38 -11.93 14.31 3.47
C ARG A 38 -11.10 13.29 4.28
N LEU A 39 -9.97 12.84 3.75
CA LEU A 39 -9.17 11.77 4.37
C LEU A 39 -8.07 12.29 5.28
N CYS A 40 -7.37 13.31 4.84
CA CYS A 40 -6.11 13.77 5.43
C CYS A 40 -6.21 15.19 5.99
N HIS A 41 -7.32 15.91 5.74
CA HIS A 41 -7.46 17.34 6.03
C HIS A 41 -6.32 18.16 5.41
N PHE A 42 -5.88 17.76 4.21
CA PHE A 42 -4.74 18.34 3.50
C PHE A 42 -4.97 18.32 1.99
N PRO A 43 -5.84 19.20 1.45
CA PRO A 43 -6.22 19.17 0.03
C PRO A 43 -5.03 19.39 -0.91
N GLN A 44 -4.03 20.20 -0.52
CA GLN A 44 -2.82 20.45 -1.30
C GLN A 44 -1.95 19.19 -1.49
N GLY A 45 -2.12 18.19 -0.63
CA GLY A 45 -1.37 16.93 -0.68
C GLY A 45 -1.57 16.17 -1.98
N PHE A 46 -2.73 16.32 -2.64
CA PHE A 46 -2.97 15.69 -3.93
C PHE A 46 -1.97 16.15 -5.01
N ASP A 47 -1.91 17.45 -5.24
CA ASP A 47 -1.01 18.02 -6.26
C ASP A 47 0.46 17.80 -5.91
N GLN A 48 0.82 17.92 -4.63
CA GLN A 48 2.18 17.68 -4.15
C GLN A 48 2.59 16.23 -4.40
N THR A 49 1.72 15.27 -4.11
CA THR A 49 1.96 13.83 -4.35
C THR A 49 2.13 13.54 -5.85
N LEU A 50 1.27 14.09 -6.70
CA LEU A 50 1.40 13.92 -8.15
C LEU A 50 2.67 14.57 -8.71
N ARG A 51 3.02 15.75 -8.20
CA ARG A 51 4.30 16.40 -8.54
C ARG A 51 5.48 15.50 -8.20
N ALA A 52 5.50 14.90 -7.01
CA ALA A 52 6.56 13.98 -6.59
C ALA A 52 6.69 12.79 -7.54
N VAL A 53 5.58 12.17 -7.94
CA VAL A 53 5.59 11.08 -8.91
C VAL A 53 6.21 11.54 -10.24
N ARG A 54 5.80 12.71 -10.76
CA ARG A 54 6.33 13.26 -12.02
C ARG A 54 7.83 13.54 -11.94
N LEU A 55 8.30 14.15 -10.86
CA LEU A 55 9.72 14.46 -10.64
C LEU A 55 10.60 13.21 -10.64
N LEU A 56 10.18 12.18 -9.94
CA LEU A 56 10.90 10.91 -9.86
C LEU A 56 10.89 10.18 -11.22
N ARG A 57 9.73 10.16 -11.90
CA ARG A 57 9.62 9.53 -13.23
C ARG A 57 10.48 10.23 -14.27
N ALA A 58 10.53 11.56 -14.25
CA ALA A 58 11.40 12.33 -15.17
C ALA A 58 12.89 11.98 -15.01
N ARG A 59 13.28 11.41 -13.85
CA ARG A 59 14.65 10.97 -13.54
C ARG A 59 14.84 9.45 -13.61
N ASN A 60 13.90 8.72 -14.18
CA ASN A 60 13.92 7.26 -14.31
C ASN A 60 14.00 6.50 -12.96
N VAL A 61 13.56 7.11 -11.88
CA VAL A 61 13.43 6.41 -10.58
C VAL A 61 12.21 5.49 -10.64
N ASP A 62 12.35 4.26 -10.15
CA ASP A 62 11.23 3.30 -10.09
C ASP A 62 10.23 3.73 -9.02
N VAL A 63 9.02 4.07 -9.46
CA VAL A 63 7.92 4.54 -8.60
C VAL A 63 6.72 3.62 -8.75
N LYS A 64 6.06 3.34 -7.62
CA LYS A 64 4.75 2.70 -7.56
C LYS A 64 3.79 3.55 -6.73
N ILE A 65 2.57 3.73 -7.21
CA ILE A 65 1.49 4.29 -6.42
C ILE A 65 0.89 3.18 -5.54
N SER A 66 0.77 3.45 -4.25
CA SER A 66 0.03 2.61 -3.32
C SER A 66 -1.22 3.36 -2.86
N CYS A 67 -2.39 2.72 -2.96
CA CYS A 67 -3.67 3.28 -2.54
C CYS A 67 -4.27 2.42 -1.43
N SER A 68 -4.42 2.99 -0.24
CA SER A 68 -5.17 2.35 0.84
C SER A 68 -6.65 2.69 0.69
N VAL A 69 -7.47 1.68 0.43
CA VAL A 69 -8.91 1.85 0.21
C VAL A 69 -9.67 1.63 1.51
N THR A 70 -10.47 2.62 1.87
CA THR A 70 -11.30 2.64 3.08
C THR A 70 -12.75 2.92 2.73
N LYS A 71 -13.66 2.90 3.70
CA LYS A 71 -15.05 3.34 3.52
C LYS A 71 -15.19 4.78 3.01
N LYS A 72 -14.13 5.61 3.13
CA LYS A 72 -14.17 7.04 2.79
C LYS A 72 -13.77 7.36 1.35
N ASN A 73 -13.08 6.44 0.64
CA ASN A 73 -12.55 6.70 -0.70
C ASN A 73 -12.78 5.59 -1.76
N PRO A 74 -13.76 4.69 -1.62
CA PRO A 74 -13.95 3.62 -2.59
C PRO A 74 -14.31 4.15 -3.99
N GLN A 75 -14.96 5.32 -4.07
CA GLN A 75 -15.31 5.99 -5.32
C GLN A 75 -14.10 6.49 -6.12
N ASP A 76 -12.96 6.69 -5.47
CA ASP A 76 -11.73 7.18 -6.12
C ASP A 76 -10.90 6.06 -6.77
N PHE A 77 -11.22 4.81 -6.47
CA PHE A 77 -10.45 3.65 -6.84
C PHE A 77 -10.10 3.59 -8.34
N SER A 78 -11.10 3.61 -9.22
CA SER A 78 -10.88 3.54 -10.67
C SER A 78 -10.14 4.76 -11.21
N ARG A 79 -10.36 5.94 -10.63
CA ARG A 79 -9.67 7.18 -11.02
C ARG A 79 -8.19 7.14 -10.64
N ILE A 80 -7.85 6.55 -9.49
CA ILE A 80 -6.45 6.36 -9.07
C ILE A 80 -5.71 5.43 -10.04
N PHE A 81 -6.36 4.35 -10.50
CA PHE A 81 -5.78 3.48 -11.53
C PHE A 81 -5.58 4.22 -12.87
N ALA A 82 -6.55 5.06 -13.27
CA ALA A 82 -6.43 5.90 -14.45
C ALA A 82 -5.24 6.88 -14.34
N LEU A 83 -5.08 7.54 -13.19
CA LEU A 83 -3.94 8.41 -12.90
C LEU A 83 -2.60 7.65 -12.97
N GLY A 84 -2.53 6.43 -12.43
CA GLY A 84 -1.34 5.60 -12.53
C GLY A 84 -0.99 5.28 -13.99
N LYS A 85 -1.98 4.96 -14.81
CA LYS A 85 -1.80 4.73 -16.24
C LYS A 85 -1.31 5.99 -16.98
N GLU A 86 -1.89 7.15 -16.68
CA GLU A 86 -1.48 8.46 -17.23
C GLU A 86 -0.03 8.78 -16.88
N LEU A 87 0.36 8.55 -15.62
CA LEU A 87 1.71 8.81 -15.11
C LEU A 87 2.73 7.72 -15.50
N GLY A 88 2.29 6.63 -16.13
CA GLY A 88 3.17 5.51 -16.51
C GLY A 88 3.74 4.77 -15.31
N VAL A 89 3.00 4.68 -14.18
CA VAL A 89 3.43 3.99 -12.97
C VAL A 89 2.42 2.91 -12.55
N PRO A 90 2.89 1.76 -12.04
CA PRO A 90 1.98 0.73 -11.52
C PRO A 90 1.25 1.24 -10.27
N VAL A 91 0.00 0.79 -10.12
CA VAL A 91 -0.84 1.06 -8.94
C VAL A 91 -1.04 -0.24 -8.17
N HIS A 92 -0.85 -0.18 -6.86
CA HIS A 92 -1.25 -1.24 -5.94
C HIS A 92 -2.35 -0.71 -5.01
N ALA A 93 -3.46 -1.43 -4.94
CA ALA A 93 -4.53 -1.08 -4.03
C ALA A 93 -4.55 -2.03 -2.83
N ASP A 94 -4.43 -1.43 -1.65
CA ASP A 94 -4.60 -2.11 -0.37
C ASP A 94 -6.08 -2.05 0.01
N HIS A 95 -6.82 -3.09 -0.31
CA HIS A 95 -8.25 -3.23 -0.04
C HIS A 95 -8.54 -4.00 1.27
N TYR A 96 -7.54 -4.71 1.79
CA TYR A 96 -7.62 -5.42 3.05
C TYR A 96 -6.73 -4.75 4.09
N MET A 97 -7.32 -3.90 4.92
CA MET A 97 -6.60 -3.16 5.95
C MET A 97 -6.79 -3.80 7.32
N MET A 98 -5.70 -3.89 8.07
CA MET A 98 -5.78 -4.16 9.51
C MET A 98 -6.29 -2.90 10.22
N PRO A 99 -7.05 -3.05 11.34
CA PRO A 99 -7.53 -1.88 12.07
C PRO A 99 -6.35 -1.09 12.65
N ALA A 100 -6.42 0.24 12.55
CA ALA A 100 -5.49 1.10 13.25
C ALA A 100 -5.50 0.80 14.77
N VAL A 101 -4.37 1.03 15.45
CA VAL A 101 -4.27 0.74 16.89
C VAL A 101 -5.43 1.35 17.69
N ARG A 102 -5.78 2.60 17.38
CA ARG A 102 -6.90 3.33 18.01
C ARG A 102 -8.28 2.76 17.69
N GLU A 103 -8.41 1.93 16.67
CA GLU A 103 -9.69 1.36 16.21
C GLU A 103 -9.85 -0.12 16.59
N ARG A 104 -8.82 -0.76 17.15
CA ARG A 104 -8.85 -2.20 17.45
C ARG A 104 -9.94 -2.58 18.47
N SER A 105 -10.26 -1.68 19.40
CA SER A 105 -11.33 -1.86 20.39
C SER A 105 -12.72 -1.50 19.86
N LEU A 106 -12.81 -0.88 18.67
CA LEU A 106 -14.10 -0.49 18.11
C LEU A 106 -14.77 -1.69 17.42
N PRO A 107 -16.11 -1.75 17.43
CA PRO A 107 -16.85 -2.68 16.60
C PRO A 107 -16.45 -2.52 15.12
N PHE A 108 -16.50 -3.62 14.35
CA PHE A 108 -16.06 -3.62 12.95
C PHE A 108 -16.72 -2.50 12.12
N ASP A 109 -18.01 -2.26 12.32
CA ASP A 109 -18.77 -1.27 11.54
C ASP A 109 -18.36 0.18 11.84
N ALA A 110 -17.79 0.43 13.02
CA ALA A 110 -17.26 1.73 13.41
C ALA A 110 -15.84 1.98 12.89
N GLN A 111 -15.16 0.97 12.34
CA GLN A 111 -13.82 1.09 11.78
C GLN A 111 -13.87 1.63 10.36
N VAL A 112 -12.78 2.28 9.91
CA VAL A 112 -12.68 2.87 8.56
C VAL A 112 -12.48 1.83 7.45
N ARG A 113 -12.06 0.62 7.80
CA ARG A 113 -11.80 -0.45 6.82
C ARG A 113 -13.07 -0.94 6.14
N LEU A 114 -12.92 -1.40 4.91
CA LEU A 114 -14.03 -1.95 4.12
C LEU A 114 -14.63 -3.20 4.77
N HIS A 115 -15.90 -3.42 4.51
CA HIS A 115 -16.53 -4.71 4.79
C HIS A 115 -15.87 -5.80 3.92
N PRO A 116 -15.70 -7.06 4.40
CA PRO A 116 -15.04 -8.12 3.66
C PRO A 116 -15.57 -8.35 2.24
N GLY A 117 -16.88 -8.27 2.03
CA GLY A 117 -17.50 -8.38 0.71
C GLY A 117 -17.08 -7.27 -0.25
N ASP A 118 -17.07 -6.02 0.22
CA ASP A 118 -16.64 -4.86 -0.56
C ASP A 118 -15.14 -4.92 -0.88
N ALA A 119 -14.34 -5.33 0.10
CA ALA A 119 -12.91 -5.54 -0.08
C ALA A 119 -12.62 -6.61 -1.14
N ALA A 120 -13.35 -7.73 -1.14
CA ALA A 120 -13.23 -8.77 -2.14
C ALA A 120 -13.64 -8.30 -3.54
N ALA A 121 -14.72 -7.52 -3.65
CA ALA A 121 -15.15 -6.92 -4.91
C ALA A 121 -14.10 -5.97 -5.48
N LEU A 122 -13.50 -5.13 -4.64
CA LEU A 122 -12.41 -4.22 -5.06
C LEU A 122 -11.14 -4.98 -5.42
N ALA A 123 -10.79 -6.07 -4.72
CA ALA A 123 -9.68 -6.94 -5.09
C ALA A 123 -9.83 -7.47 -6.51
N PHE A 124 -11.02 -7.97 -6.84
CA PHE A 124 -11.34 -8.47 -8.17
C PHE A 124 -11.29 -7.36 -9.23
N GLN A 125 -11.81 -6.17 -8.91
CA GLN A 125 -11.73 -5.01 -9.79
C GLN A 125 -10.27 -4.56 -10.01
N ALA A 126 -9.43 -4.57 -8.98
CA ALA A 126 -8.01 -4.26 -9.09
C ALA A 126 -7.31 -5.19 -10.07
N LEU A 127 -7.52 -6.50 -9.95
CA LEU A 127 -6.97 -7.49 -10.88
C LEU A 127 -7.41 -7.23 -12.32
N LYS A 128 -8.68 -6.91 -12.54
CA LYS A 128 -9.22 -6.58 -13.86
C LYS A 128 -8.59 -5.33 -14.47
N LEU A 129 -8.21 -4.34 -13.65
CA LEU A 129 -7.55 -3.10 -14.10
C LEU A 129 -6.04 -3.28 -14.32
N GLN A 130 -5.41 -4.25 -13.67
CA GLN A 130 -3.97 -4.50 -13.73
C GLN A 130 -3.56 -5.51 -14.80
N LEU A 131 -4.42 -6.46 -15.12
CA LEU A 131 -4.11 -7.56 -16.01
C LEU A 131 -4.74 -7.36 -17.39
N ASP A 132 -4.04 -7.82 -18.43
CA ASP A 132 -4.64 -7.97 -19.74
C ASP A 132 -5.86 -8.90 -19.69
N ALA A 133 -6.82 -8.66 -20.58
CA ALA A 133 -8.11 -9.37 -20.56
C ALA A 133 -7.97 -10.90 -20.65
N ASP A 134 -6.99 -11.41 -21.41
CA ASP A 134 -6.73 -12.84 -21.55
C ASP A 134 -6.11 -13.42 -20.28
N ILE A 135 -5.11 -12.75 -19.73
CA ILE A 135 -4.45 -13.12 -18.47
C ILE A 135 -5.47 -13.09 -17.33
N PHE A 136 -6.31 -12.07 -17.28
CA PHE A 136 -7.38 -11.99 -16.29
C PHE A 136 -8.36 -13.16 -16.41
N ARG A 137 -8.81 -13.49 -17.62
CA ARG A 137 -9.71 -14.66 -17.84
C ARG A 137 -9.06 -15.98 -17.43
N GLN A 138 -7.78 -16.16 -17.74
CA GLN A 138 -7.01 -17.33 -17.32
C GLN A 138 -6.89 -17.41 -15.79
N TYR A 139 -6.55 -16.29 -15.15
CA TYR A 139 -6.46 -16.20 -13.69
C TYR A 139 -7.78 -16.59 -13.00
N VAL A 140 -8.90 -16.05 -13.48
CA VAL A 140 -10.23 -16.36 -12.93
C VAL A 140 -10.55 -17.85 -13.10
N ARG A 141 -10.35 -18.41 -14.30
CA ARG A 141 -10.60 -19.85 -14.54
C ARG A 141 -9.76 -20.75 -13.62
N GLU A 142 -8.49 -20.45 -13.48
CA GLU A 142 -7.59 -21.21 -12.61
C GLU A 142 -7.96 -21.07 -11.14
N SER A 143 -8.34 -19.87 -10.69
CA SER A 143 -8.81 -19.64 -9.33
C SER A 143 -10.08 -20.42 -9.00
N VAL A 144 -11.06 -20.42 -9.91
CA VAL A 144 -12.31 -21.20 -9.77
C VAL A 144 -12.01 -22.70 -9.73
N ARG A 145 -11.10 -23.18 -10.61
CA ARG A 145 -10.69 -24.58 -10.62
C ARG A 145 -10.08 -24.99 -9.27
N ARG A 146 -9.15 -24.19 -8.75
CA ARG A 146 -8.48 -24.46 -7.47
C ARG A 146 -9.45 -24.49 -6.29
N VAL A 147 -10.39 -23.54 -6.23
CA VAL A 147 -11.39 -23.50 -5.16
C VAL A 147 -12.30 -24.74 -5.17
N ASN A 148 -12.61 -25.26 -6.36
CA ASN A 148 -13.49 -26.42 -6.55
C ASN A 148 -12.73 -27.76 -6.53
N ASP A 149 -11.42 -27.77 -6.52
CA ASP A 149 -10.62 -28.99 -6.45
C ASP A 149 -10.52 -29.48 -4.99
N PRO A 150 -11.13 -30.63 -4.65
CA PRO A 150 -11.05 -31.20 -3.30
C PRO A 150 -9.62 -31.62 -2.92
N ALA A 151 -8.73 -31.85 -3.88
CA ALA A 151 -7.33 -32.21 -3.67
C ALA A 151 -6.43 -30.98 -3.52
N PHE A 152 -6.96 -29.75 -3.76
CA PHE A 152 -6.17 -28.54 -3.59
C PHE A 152 -5.84 -28.32 -2.11
N PRO A 153 -4.55 -28.18 -1.75
CA PRO A 153 -4.15 -28.01 -0.35
C PRO A 153 -4.77 -26.71 0.19
N ARG A 154 -5.75 -26.87 1.04
CA ARG A 154 -6.36 -25.75 1.77
C ARG A 154 -5.50 -25.44 2.99
N GLY A 155 -4.28 -25.06 2.86
CA GLY A 155 -3.36 -24.74 3.96
C GLY A 155 -3.76 -25.27 5.35
N ASP A 156 -2.83 -25.53 6.19
CA ASP A 156 -3.06 -26.00 7.56
C ASP A 156 -3.67 -24.93 8.51
N GLY A 157 -4.14 -23.82 7.95
CA GLY A 157 -4.65 -22.65 8.69
C GLY A 157 -3.55 -21.75 9.26
N HIS A 158 -2.28 -22.07 9.06
CA HIS A 158 -1.19 -21.21 9.48
C HIS A 158 -0.99 -20.05 8.50
N ILE A 159 -0.85 -18.84 9.06
CA ILE A 159 -0.49 -17.64 8.30
C ILE A 159 1.02 -17.70 8.04
N SER A 160 1.42 -17.78 6.78
CA SER A 160 2.81 -17.55 6.40
C SER A 160 3.13 -16.07 6.57
N CYS A 161 3.88 -15.73 7.62
CA CYS A 161 4.26 -14.36 7.95
C CYS A 161 5.77 -14.21 7.93
N LEU A 162 6.26 -13.15 7.28
CA LEU A 162 7.69 -12.80 7.20
C LEU A 162 8.15 -11.84 8.30
N ALA A 163 7.26 -11.44 9.21
CA ALA A 163 7.56 -10.56 10.32
C ALA A 163 8.66 -11.14 11.22
N GLY A 164 9.72 -10.36 11.47
CA GLY A 164 10.86 -10.79 12.27
C GLY A 164 11.75 -11.86 11.61
N ASN A 165 11.42 -12.31 10.40
CA ASN A 165 12.22 -13.28 9.66
C ASN A 165 13.02 -12.60 8.53
N CYS A 166 12.34 -11.90 7.62
CA CYS A 166 13.00 -11.14 6.56
C CYS A 166 12.43 -9.72 6.39
N SER A 167 11.63 -9.25 7.34
CA SER A 167 11.12 -7.89 7.41
C SER A 167 11.09 -7.37 8.83
N PHE A 168 11.34 -6.09 8.97
CA PHE A 168 11.30 -5.37 10.24
C PHE A 168 10.85 -3.93 10.00
N PHE A 169 10.53 -3.23 11.06
CA PHE A 169 10.19 -1.81 11.06
C PHE A 169 10.95 -1.08 12.15
N ILE A 170 11.52 0.08 11.84
CA ILE A 170 12.11 0.99 12.83
C ILE A 170 11.25 2.24 12.88
N ASN A 171 10.77 2.60 14.07
CA ASN A 171 9.98 3.81 14.25
C ASN A 171 10.89 5.06 14.42
N TRP A 172 10.27 6.22 14.47
CA TRP A 172 10.96 7.50 14.64
C TRP A 172 11.72 7.64 15.99
N GLN A 173 11.41 6.81 16.98
CA GLN A 173 12.11 6.77 18.27
C GLN A 173 13.31 5.81 18.24
N GLY A 174 13.65 5.22 17.10
CA GLY A 174 14.74 4.24 17.00
C GLY A 174 14.45 2.90 17.65
N ARG A 175 13.17 2.51 17.72
CA ARG A 175 12.77 1.18 18.18
C ARG A 175 12.51 0.26 16.99
N LEU A 176 13.14 -0.92 17.00
CA LEU A 176 12.97 -1.98 16.01
C LEU A 176 11.80 -2.88 16.42
N PHE A 177 10.94 -3.18 15.48
CA PHE A 177 9.80 -4.07 15.61
C PHE A 177 9.85 -5.16 14.53
N PRO A 178 9.41 -6.38 14.80
CA PRO A 178 9.26 -7.41 13.77
C PRO A 178 8.20 -7.03 12.71
N CYS A 179 7.20 -6.23 13.08
CA CYS A 179 6.14 -5.77 12.19
C CYS A 179 5.48 -4.51 12.76
N VAL A 180 5.00 -3.62 11.90
CA VAL A 180 4.21 -2.42 12.30
C VAL A 180 2.94 -2.75 13.08
N MET A 181 2.46 -3.98 12.98
CA MET A 181 1.27 -4.46 13.68
C MET A 181 1.56 -4.98 15.09
N LEU A 182 2.82 -5.27 15.42
CA LEU A 182 3.26 -5.81 16.70
C LEU A 182 3.92 -4.70 17.52
N SER A 183 3.07 -3.82 18.09
CA SER A 183 3.53 -2.63 18.81
C SER A 183 4.13 -2.89 20.18
N GLU A 184 4.00 -4.09 20.73
CA GLU A 184 4.48 -4.44 22.08
C GLU A 184 5.87 -5.08 22.08
N LEU A 185 6.24 -5.73 20.97
CA LEU A 185 7.55 -6.38 20.81
C LEU A 185 8.50 -5.40 20.12
N SER A 186 9.40 -4.79 20.88
CA SER A 186 10.38 -3.86 20.29
C SER A 186 11.68 -3.80 21.07
N ALA A 187 12.79 -3.51 20.36
CA ALA A 187 14.12 -3.31 20.93
C ALA A 187 14.69 -1.93 20.53
N PRO A 188 15.47 -1.25 21.41
CA PRO A 188 16.06 0.05 21.09
C PRO A 188 17.32 -0.13 20.23
N VAL A 189 17.26 0.25 18.95
CA VAL A 189 18.38 0.10 18.00
C VAL A 189 19.55 1.02 18.34
N PHE A 190 19.27 2.24 18.81
CA PHE A 190 20.33 3.21 19.09
C PHE A 190 21.16 2.84 20.32
N ASP A 191 20.57 2.14 21.28
CA ASP A 191 21.26 1.71 22.51
C ASP A 191 21.98 0.38 22.33
N LEU A 192 21.38 -0.57 21.60
CA LEU A 192 21.89 -1.93 21.45
C LEU A 192 22.69 -2.15 20.16
N GLY A 193 22.51 -1.28 19.17
CA GLY A 193 22.96 -1.51 17.80
C GLY A 193 22.03 -2.48 17.04
N PHE A 194 22.04 -2.37 15.73
CA PHE A 194 21.09 -3.09 14.85
C PHE A 194 21.20 -4.64 14.96
N LEU A 195 22.42 -5.16 15.18
CA LEU A 195 22.63 -6.62 15.25
C LEU A 195 22.23 -7.22 16.59
N ALA A 196 22.08 -6.41 17.64
CA ALA A 196 21.70 -6.86 18.98
C ALA A 196 20.24 -6.56 19.32
N ALA A 197 19.57 -5.73 18.53
CA ALA A 197 18.15 -5.40 18.67
C ALA A 197 17.26 -6.41 17.96
#